data_24a1afd4333667247cbcac07594130db
#
_entry.id   24a1afd4333667247cbcac07594130db
#
_cell.length_a   1.000
_cell.length_b   1.000
_cell.length_c   1.000
_cell.angle_alpha   90.00
_cell.angle_beta   90.00
_cell.angle_gamma   90.00
#
_symmetry.space_group_name_H-M   'P 1'
#
loop_
_entity.id
_entity.type
_entity.pdbx_description
1 polymer ?
#
loop_
_entity_poly.entity_id
_entity_poly.type
_entity_poly.pdbx_seq_one_letter_code
_entity_poly.pdbx_strand_id
1 'polypeptide(L)'
;MFAIPEQFSNATKANLESQFALLSSLTSKTFESMEKLVELNINTARATLSDNSTAARQLLSAKDPQEFFQLSASQAQPTAEKALSYSRQLASIATGTGAEFSKAAESQIVEANRKVIALVDEVSKNAPAGSETFVAAVKTAISNANAGYEQFSKTTKQAVEAMEHNMNAAMSQFSNVAAKAPAAANAASAAAA
;
A
#
# COMPACT_ATOMS: atom_id res chain seq x y z
N MET A 1 43.28 -27.89 -6.84
CA MET A 1 42.54 -26.86 -6.14
C MET A 1 42.11 -25.84 -7.15
N PHE A 2 40.82 -25.78 -7.48
CA PHE A 2 40.29 -24.72 -8.33
C PHE A 2 40.25 -23.46 -7.46
N ALA A 3 41.12 -22.51 -7.74
CA ALA A 3 41.06 -21.20 -7.14
C ALA A 3 39.76 -20.55 -7.66
N ILE A 4 38.80 -20.32 -6.79
CA ILE A 4 37.62 -19.51 -7.12
C ILE A 4 38.16 -18.11 -7.42
N PRO A 5 37.95 -17.56 -8.61
CA PRO A 5 38.47 -16.24 -8.94
C PRO A 5 38.01 -15.23 -7.88
N GLU A 6 38.93 -14.37 -7.46
CA GLU A 6 38.67 -13.34 -6.43
C GLU A 6 37.44 -12.49 -6.74
N GLN A 7 37.18 -12.30 -8.02
CA GLN A 7 36.00 -11.65 -8.58
C GLN A 7 34.66 -12.34 -8.22
N PHE A 8 34.64 -13.68 -8.23
CA PHE A 8 33.44 -14.43 -7.84
C PHE A 8 33.15 -14.31 -6.33
N SER A 9 34.18 -14.32 -5.52
CA SER A 9 34.10 -14.09 -4.08
C SER A 9 33.56 -12.68 -3.78
N ASN A 10 34.07 -11.65 -4.47
CA ASN A 10 33.65 -10.27 -4.31
C ASN A 10 32.21 -10.06 -4.79
N ALA A 11 31.81 -10.68 -5.91
CA ALA A 11 30.43 -10.62 -6.41
C ALA A 11 29.43 -11.27 -5.44
N THR A 12 29.81 -12.41 -4.83
CA THR A 12 28.99 -13.10 -3.83
C THR A 12 28.83 -12.24 -2.58
N LYS A 13 29.91 -11.61 -2.11
CA LYS A 13 29.92 -10.72 -0.95
C LYS A 13 29.03 -9.49 -1.18
N ALA A 14 29.18 -8.82 -2.33
CA ALA A 14 28.33 -7.70 -2.72
C ALA A 14 26.85 -8.07 -2.85
N ASN A 15 26.54 -9.29 -3.28
CA ASN A 15 25.17 -9.79 -3.34
C ASN A 15 24.57 -9.98 -1.93
N LEU A 16 25.30 -10.59 -1.02
CA LEU A 16 24.89 -10.75 0.37
C LEU A 16 24.67 -9.39 1.05
N GLU A 17 25.56 -8.43 0.85
CA GLU A 17 25.42 -7.07 1.38
C GLU A 17 24.15 -6.38 0.83
N SER A 18 23.87 -6.53 -0.47
CA SER A 18 22.64 -6.00 -1.07
C SER A 18 21.39 -6.65 -0.50
N GLN A 19 21.38 -7.96 -0.27
CA GLN A 19 20.26 -8.66 0.35
C GLN A 19 20.05 -8.23 1.81
N PHE A 20 21.11 -8.03 2.55
CA PHE A 20 21.04 -7.51 3.93
C PHE A 20 20.49 -6.09 3.97
N ALA A 21 20.95 -5.23 3.07
CA ALA A 21 20.44 -3.85 2.95
C ALA A 21 18.95 -3.83 2.58
N LEU A 22 18.51 -4.70 1.67
CA LEU A 22 17.09 -4.86 1.35
C LEU A 22 16.27 -5.30 2.56
N LEU A 23 16.71 -6.36 3.24
CA LEU A 23 16.01 -6.88 4.42
C LEU A 23 15.89 -5.80 5.51
N SER A 24 16.96 -5.07 5.77
CA SER A 24 16.97 -3.94 6.71
C SER A 24 15.99 -2.83 6.29
N SER A 25 15.99 -2.48 5.00
CA SER A 25 15.07 -1.48 4.45
C SER A 25 13.62 -1.92 4.58
N LEU A 26 13.29 -3.16 4.20
CA LEU A 26 11.94 -3.71 4.31
C LEU A 26 11.48 -3.78 5.78
N THR A 27 12.37 -4.17 6.69
CA THR A 27 12.09 -4.16 8.13
C THR A 27 11.76 -2.76 8.62
N SER A 28 12.57 -1.76 8.26
CA SER A 28 12.34 -0.36 8.63
C SER A 28 11.00 0.16 8.09
N LYS A 29 10.65 -0.19 6.85
CA LYS A 29 9.37 0.19 6.24
C LYS A 29 8.17 -0.49 6.91
N THR A 30 8.35 -1.73 7.37
CA THR A 30 7.33 -2.43 8.16
C THR A 30 7.07 -1.69 9.48
N PHE A 31 8.13 -1.31 10.19
CA PHE A 31 8.00 -0.54 11.44
C PHE A 31 7.34 0.82 11.21
N GLU A 32 7.74 1.56 10.17
CA GLU A 32 7.10 2.84 9.80
C GLU A 32 5.60 2.67 9.52
N SER A 33 5.21 1.60 8.87
CA SER A 33 3.80 1.29 8.61
C SER A 33 3.04 0.93 9.89
N MET A 34 3.68 0.19 10.79
CA MET A 34 3.10 -0.12 12.12
C MET A 34 2.94 1.16 12.95
N GLU A 35 3.92 2.07 12.95
CA GLU A 35 3.81 3.37 13.63
C GLU A 35 2.61 4.17 13.11
N LYS A 36 2.44 4.26 11.78
CA LYS A 36 1.29 4.93 11.17
C LYS A 36 -0.05 4.30 11.58
N LEU A 37 -0.10 2.95 11.66
CA LEU A 37 -1.31 2.24 12.14
C LEU A 37 -1.60 2.52 13.61
N VAL A 38 -0.59 2.51 14.46
CA VAL A 38 -0.74 2.82 15.89
C VAL A 38 -1.18 4.27 16.07
N GLU A 39 -0.57 5.20 15.35
CA GLU A 39 -0.95 6.62 15.39
C GLU A 39 -2.41 6.81 14.94
N LEU A 40 -2.82 6.20 13.84
CA LEU A 40 -4.20 6.22 13.36
C LEU A 40 -5.17 5.71 14.44
N ASN A 41 -4.86 4.59 15.07
CA ASN A 41 -5.71 4.00 16.10
C ASN A 41 -5.81 4.88 17.35
N ILE A 42 -4.68 5.44 17.81
CA ILE A 42 -4.65 6.33 18.97
C ILE A 42 -5.44 7.62 18.68
N ASN A 43 -5.24 8.22 17.51
CA ASN A 43 -5.95 9.44 17.13
C ASN A 43 -7.47 9.19 16.99
N THR A 44 -7.84 8.06 16.40
CA THR A 44 -9.24 7.65 16.28
C THR A 44 -9.87 7.41 17.67
N ALA A 45 -9.16 6.72 18.58
CA ALA A 45 -9.63 6.48 19.92
C ALA A 45 -9.83 7.79 20.73
N ARG A 46 -8.86 8.72 20.63
CA ARG A 46 -8.97 10.04 21.28
C ARG A 46 -10.14 10.85 20.73
N ALA A 47 -10.30 10.88 19.40
CA ALA A 47 -11.42 11.56 18.75
C ALA A 47 -12.75 10.96 19.18
N THR A 48 -12.88 9.63 19.18
CA THR A 48 -14.10 8.92 19.59
C THR A 48 -14.45 9.21 21.05
N LEU A 49 -13.46 9.23 21.94
CA LEU A 49 -13.68 9.54 23.36
C LEU A 49 -14.18 10.99 23.55
N SER A 50 -13.58 11.93 22.86
CA SER A 50 -13.99 13.35 22.87
C SER A 50 -15.42 13.53 22.36
N ASP A 51 -15.74 12.86 21.24
CA ASP A 51 -17.06 12.93 20.62
C ASP A 51 -18.13 12.31 21.51
N ASN A 52 -17.87 11.12 22.07
CA ASN A 52 -18.78 10.46 22.98
C ASN A 52 -19.06 11.32 24.23
N SER A 53 -18.03 12.00 24.76
CA SER A 53 -18.19 12.94 25.86
C SER A 53 -19.08 14.13 25.48
N THR A 54 -18.88 14.67 24.27
CA THR A 54 -19.67 15.79 23.75
C THR A 54 -21.12 15.35 23.48
N ALA A 55 -21.30 14.23 22.83
CA ALA A 55 -22.61 13.65 22.55
C ALA A 55 -23.40 13.36 23.85
N ALA A 56 -22.74 12.78 24.85
CA ALA A 56 -23.36 12.54 26.16
C ALA A 56 -23.80 13.85 26.81
N ARG A 57 -23.01 14.90 26.82
CA ARG A 57 -23.39 16.21 27.37
C ARG A 57 -24.57 16.81 26.61
N GLN A 58 -24.62 16.71 25.28
CA GLN A 58 -25.72 17.19 24.45
C GLN A 58 -27.00 16.43 24.77
N LEU A 59 -26.96 15.09 24.85
CA LEU A 59 -28.11 14.26 25.17
C LEU A 59 -28.64 14.53 26.59
N LEU A 60 -27.75 14.75 27.57
CA LEU A 60 -28.13 15.11 28.94
C LEU A 60 -28.72 16.52 29.03
N SER A 61 -28.48 17.41 28.09
CA SER A 61 -29.02 18.77 28.03
C SER A 61 -30.40 18.84 27.34
N ALA A 62 -30.85 17.76 26.71
CA ALA A 62 -32.14 17.70 26.04
C ALA A 62 -33.30 18.01 27.02
N LYS A 63 -34.18 18.93 26.62
CA LYS A 63 -35.29 19.42 27.45
C LYS A 63 -36.54 18.56 27.36
N ASP A 64 -36.68 17.86 26.24
CA ASP A 64 -37.83 17.00 25.98
C ASP A 64 -37.41 15.76 25.17
N PRO A 65 -38.28 14.73 25.10
CA PRO A 65 -38.00 13.49 24.38
C PRO A 65 -37.77 13.72 22.88
N GLN A 66 -38.39 14.71 22.28
CA GLN A 66 -38.24 14.98 20.83
C GLN A 66 -36.86 15.55 20.53
N GLU A 67 -36.37 16.48 21.34
CA GLU A 67 -35.01 17.03 21.24
C GLU A 67 -33.97 15.90 21.47
N PHE A 68 -34.20 15.00 22.43
CA PHE A 68 -33.33 13.84 22.66
C PHE A 68 -33.22 12.95 21.41
N PHE A 69 -34.36 12.63 20.76
CA PHE A 69 -34.34 11.82 19.52
C PHE A 69 -33.67 12.52 18.36
N GLN A 70 -33.86 13.84 18.20
CA GLN A 70 -33.17 14.60 17.16
C GLN A 70 -31.67 14.65 17.38
N LEU A 71 -31.23 14.88 18.61
CA LEU A 71 -29.80 14.86 18.96
C LEU A 71 -29.17 13.48 18.74
N SER A 72 -29.90 12.40 19.13
CA SER A 72 -29.42 11.03 18.84
C SER A 72 -29.31 10.75 17.35
N ALA A 73 -30.27 11.15 16.54
CA ALA A 73 -30.24 10.98 15.09
C ALA A 73 -29.13 11.78 14.43
N SER A 74 -28.85 12.99 14.94
CA SER A 74 -27.78 13.84 14.41
C SER A 74 -26.36 13.26 14.59
N GLN A 75 -26.17 12.32 15.54
CA GLN A 75 -24.90 11.64 15.77
C GLN A 75 -24.56 10.59 14.70
N ALA A 76 -25.56 10.10 13.95
CA ALA A 76 -25.37 9.00 13.01
C ALA A 76 -24.46 9.42 11.81
N GLN A 77 -24.66 10.60 11.26
CA GLN A 77 -23.90 11.08 10.11
C GLN A 77 -22.41 11.32 10.45
N PRO A 78 -22.06 12.08 11.49
CA PRO A 78 -20.64 12.27 11.88
C PRO A 78 -19.94 10.94 12.20
N THR A 79 -20.64 9.99 12.80
CA THR A 79 -20.08 8.66 13.09
C THR A 79 -19.76 7.89 11.79
N ALA A 80 -20.65 7.92 10.79
CA ALA A 80 -20.44 7.30 9.51
C ALA A 80 -19.26 7.95 8.74
N GLU A 81 -19.16 9.28 8.75
CA GLU A 81 -18.06 10.01 8.14
C GLU A 81 -16.69 9.67 8.75
N LYS A 82 -16.63 9.50 10.08
CA LYS A 82 -15.42 9.09 10.79
C LYS A 82 -15.01 7.66 10.47
N ALA A 83 -15.96 6.74 10.44
CA ALA A 83 -15.71 5.36 10.04
C ALA A 83 -15.17 5.29 8.62
N LEU A 84 -15.70 6.10 7.71
CA LEU A 84 -15.23 6.21 6.33
C LEU A 84 -13.81 6.80 6.25
N SER A 85 -13.55 7.87 7.01
CA SER A 85 -12.23 8.49 7.10
C SER A 85 -11.18 7.51 7.63
N TYR A 86 -11.49 6.77 8.69
CA TYR A 86 -10.63 5.72 9.23
C TYR A 86 -10.31 4.65 8.18
N SER A 87 -11.32 4.16 7.48
CA SER A 87 -11.16 3.14 6.44
C SER A 87 -10.28 3.63 5.29
N ARG A 88 -10.42 4.89 4.88
CA ARG A 88 -9.56 5.51 3.85
C ARG A 88 -8.10 5.61 4.30
N GLN A 89 -7.85 6.04 5.53
CA GLN A 89 -6.50 6.14 6.07
C GLN A 89 -5.85 4.76 6.22
N LEU A 90 -6.61 3.76 6.68
CA LEU A 90 -6.15 2.37 6.75
C LEU A 90 -5.78 1.82 5.37
N ALA A 91 -6.64 2.03 4.37
CA ALA A 91 -6.38 1.64 2.99
C ALA A 91 -5.14 2.34 2.43
N SER A 92 -4.97 3.65 2.68
CA SER A 92 -3.81 4.42 2.25
C SER A 92 -2.50 3.90 2.87
N ILE A 93 -2.51 3.52 4.15
CA ILE A 93 -1.34 2.91 4.80
C ILE A 93 -1.01 1.56 4.15
N ALA A 94 -2.02 0.71 3.93
CA ALA A 94 -1.82 -0.62 3.34
C ALA A 94 -1.29 -0.55 1.90
N THR A 95 -1.89 0.31 1.05
CA THR A 95 -1.47 0.49 -0.35
C THR A 95 -0.09 1.15 -0.44
N GLY A 96 0.18 2.15 0.39
CA GLY A 96 1.48 2.81 0.47
C GLY A 96 2.59 1.81 0.87
N THR A 97 2.33 0.99 1.88
CA THR A 97 3.27 -0.06 2.29
C THR A 97 3.51 -1.07 1.16
N GLY A 98 2.44 -1.55 0.51
CA GLY A 98 2.55 -2.47 -0.63
C GLY A 98 3.35 -1.90 -1.79
N ALA A 99 3.14 -0.62 -2.12
CA ALA A 99 3.88 0.07 -3.16
C ALA A 99 5.39 0.20 -2.84
N GLU A 100 5.75 0.50 -1.59
CA GLU A 100 7.14 0.57 -1.16
C GLU A 100 7.83 -0.80 -1.21
N PHE A 101 7.15 -1.87 -0.79
CA PHE A 101 7.65 -3.25 -0.93
C PHE A 101 7.87 -3.63 -2.39
N SER A 102 6.91 -3.34 -3.26
CA SER A 102 7.03 -3.59 -4.70
C SER A 102 8.22 -2.84 -5.30
N LYS A 103 8.39 -1.57 -4.95
CA LYS A 103 9.51 -0.75 -5.42
C LYS A 103 10.86 -1.26 -4.93
N ALA A 104 10.95 -1.71 -3.69
CA ALA A 104 12.16 -2.30 -3.13
C ALA A 104 12.52 -3.62 -3.84
N ALA A 105 11.54 -4.48 -4.09
CA ALA A 105 11.73 -5.71 -4.85
C ALA A 105 12.16 -5.43 -6.29
N GLU A 106 11.53 -4.45 -6.97
CA GLU A 106 11.87 -4.02 -8.33
C GLU A 106 13.32 -3.55 -8.43
N SER A 107 13.77 -2.70 -7.50
CA SER A 107 15.15 -2.20 -7.48
C SER A 107 16.17 -3.32 -7.30
N GLN A 108 15.87 -4.32 -6.49
CA GLN A 108 16.73 -5.49 -6.29
C GLN A 108 16.84 -6.37 -7.53
N ILE A 109 15.73 -6.60 -8.21
CA ILE A 109 15.73 -7.39 -9.46
C ILE A 109 16.57 -6.67 -10.53
N VAL A 110 16.38 -5.36 -10.70
CA VAL A 110 17.15 -4.55 -11.63
C VAL A 110 18.66 -4.59 -11.30
N GLU A 111 19.00 -4.46 -10.03
CA GLU A 111 20.41 -4.50 -9.59
C GLU A 111 21.02 -5.89 -9.76
N ALA A 112 20.30 -6.95 -9.41
CA ALA A 112 20.72 -8.33 -9.61
C ALA A 112 20.96 -8.62 -11.11
N ASN A 113 20.06 -8.21 -11.97
CA ASN A 113 20.18 -8.37 -13.42
C ASN A 113 21.39 -7.59 -13.98
N ARG A 114 21.62 -6.37 -13.51
CA ARG A 114 22.78 -5.56 -13.91
C ARG A 114 24.09 -6.26 -13.52
N LYS A 115 24.16 -6.83 -12.31
CA LYS A 115 25.33 -7.57 -11.82
C LYS A 115 25.57 -8.84 -12.67
N VAL A 116 24.51 -9.57 -13.01
CA VAL A 116 24.62 -10.77 -13.85
C VAL A 116 25.10 -10.40 -15.25
N ILE A 117 24.56 -9.35 -15.86
CA ILE A 117 25.04 -8.87 -17.19
C ILE A 117 26.51 -8.49 -17.13
N ALA A 118 26.94 -7.76 -16.10
CA ALA A 118 28.34 -7.38 -15.93
C ALA A 118 29.26 -8.60 -15.79
N LEU A 119 28.85 -9.62 -15.03
CA LEU A 119 29.59 -10.89 -14.93
C LEU A 119 29.68 -11.63 -16.26
N VAL A 120 28.57 -11.69 -17.02
CA VAL A 120 28.55 -12.31 -18.37
C VAL A 120 29.47 -11.56 -19.32
N ASP A 121 29.49 -10.23 -19.27
CA ASP A 121 30.39 -9.41 -20.11
C ASP A 121 31.86 -9.65 -19.75
N GLU A 122 32.19 -9.80 -18.47
CA GLU A 122 33.56 -10.04 -18.03
C GLU A 122 34.03 -11.45 -18.38
N VAL A 123 33.17 -12.45 -18.16
CA VAL A 123 33.46 -13.84 -18.59
C VAL A 123 33.61 -13.91 -20.10
N SER A 124 32.81 -13.14 -20.86
CA SER A 124 32.88 -13.11 -22.33
C SER A 124 34.23 -12.62 -22.87
N LYS A 125 34.87 -11.71 -22.16
CA LYS A 125 36.20 -11.18 -22.57
C LYS A 125 37.33 -12.23 -22.51
N ASN A 126 37.16 -13.23 -21.63
CA ASN A 126 38.11 -14.30 -21.40
C ASN A 126 37.61 -15.66 -21.90
N ALA A 127 36.54 -15.68 -22.66
CA ALA A 127 35.88 -16.90 -23.13
C ALA A 127 36.66 -17.51 -24.32
N PRO A 128 36.76 -18.86 -24.40
CA PRO A 128 37.37 -19.52 -25.55
C PRO A 128 36.61 -19.23 -26.83
N ALA A 129 37.35 -19.24 -27.97
CA ALA A 129 36.75 -19.11 -29.30
C ALA A 129 35.64 -20.14 -29.51
N GLY A 130 34.42 -19.70 -29.91
CA GLY A 130 33.22 -20.54 -30.07
C GLY A 130 32.19 -20.46 -28.95
N SER A 131 32.46 -19.75 -27.85
CA SER A 131 31.50 -19.51 -26.79
C SER A 131 30.57 -18.31 -27.02
N GLU A 132 30.75 -17.59 -28.09
CA GLU A 132 30.02 -16.35 -28.45
C GLU A 132 28.49 -16.60 -28.51
N THR A 133 28.08 -17.73 -29.10
CA THR A 133 26.66 -18.11 -29.21
C THR A 133 26.03 -18.35 -27.82
N PHE A 134 26.75 -18.98 -26.89
CA PHE A 134 26.29 -19.22 -25.54
C PHE A 134 26.13 -17.90 -24.76
N VAL A 135 27.12 -17.02 -24.87
CA VAL A 135 27.07 -15.68 -24.25
C VAL A 135 25.92 -14.86 -24.78
N ALA A 136 25.68 -14.87 -26.09
CA ALA A 136 24.53 -14.20 -26.71
C ALA A 136 23.19 -14.78 -26.23
N ALA A 137 23.09 -16.09 -26.13
CA ALA A 137 21.89 -16.76 -25.62
C ALA A 137 21.58 -16.36 -24.17
N VAL A 138 22.59 -16.32 -23.29
CA VAL A 138 22.43 -15.90 -21.88
C VAL A 138 22.00 -14.43 -21.82
N LYS A 139 22.60 -13.53 -22.57
CA LYS A 139 22.21 -12.11 -22.64
C LYS A 139 20.75 -11.95 -23.09
N THR A 140 20.36 -12.68 -24.12
CA THR A 140 18.97 -12.68 -24.63
C THR A 140 17.98 -13.20 -23.59
N ALA A 141 18.33 -14.29 -22.90
CA ALA A 141 17.49 -14.84 -21.82
C ALA A 141 17.27 -13.85 -20.68
N ILE A 142 18.32 -13.13 -20.24
CA ILE A 142 18.24 -12.11 -19.22
C ILE A 142 17.39 -10.92 -19.68
N SER A 143 17.58 -10.47 -20.93
CA SER A 143 16.80 -9.37 -21.50
C SER A 143 15.32 -9.72 -21.60
N ASN A 144 14.99 -10.94 -22.03
CA ASN A 144 13.60 -11.42 -22.08
C ASN A 144 12.97 -11.54 -20.69
N ALA A 145 13.74 -12.02 -19.70
CA ALA A 145 13.27 -12.10 -18.31
C ALA A 145 12.97 -10.71 -17.75
N ASN A 146 13.82 -9.72 -18.05
CA ASN A 146 13.60 -8.32 -17.64
C ASN A 146 12.35 -7.73 -18.29
N ALA A 147 12.17 -7.92 -19.60
CA ALA A 147 10.99 -7.45 -20.32
C ALA A 147 9.69 -8.08 -19.77
N GLY A 148 9.74 -9.37 -19.47
CA GLY A 148 8.62 -10.09 -18.84
C GLY A 148 8.30 -9.54 -17.45
N TYR A 149 9.31 -9.25 -16.64
CA TYR A 149 9.14 -8.66 -15.32
C TYR A 149 8.57 -7.22 -15.38
N GLU A 150 9.09 -6.39 -16.28
CA GLU A 150 8.55 -5.04 -16.48
C GLU A 150 7.08 -5.06 -16.89
N GLN A 151 6.70 -5.98 -17.78
CA GLN A 151 5.31 -6.14 -18.18
C GLN A 151 4.43 -6.59 -17.01
N PHE A 152 4.89 -7.57 -16.23
CA PHE A 152 4.19 -8.03 -15.03
C PHE A 152 4.04 -6.90 -14.00
N SER A 153 5.11 -6.15 -13.73
CA SER A 153 5.09 -5.01 -12.82
C SER A 153 4.09 -3.93 -13.25
N LYS A 154 4.07 -3.58 -14.54
CA LYS A 154 3.09 -2.64 -15.11
C LYS A 154 1.66 -3.13 -14.92
N THR A 155 1.39 -4.38 -15.24
CA THR A 155 0.05 -4.97 -15.10
C THR A 155 -0.40 -4.97 -13.63
N THR A 156 0.51 -5.29 -12.70
CA THR A 156 0.22 -5.28 -11.27
C THR A 156 -0.07 -3.85 -10.78
N LYS A 157 0.73 -2.86 -11.18
CA LYS A 157 0.48 -1.45 -10.84
C LYS A 157 -0.88 -0.98 -11.35
N GLN A 158 -1.23 -1.28 -12.59
CA GLN A 158 -2.55 -0.97 -13.17
C GLN A 158 -3.71 -1.65 -12.43
N ALA A 159 -3.52 -2.89 -12.00
CA ALA A 159 -4.53 -3.60 -11.22
C ALA A 159 -4.75 -2.96 -9.83
N VAL A 160 -3.67 -2.52 -9.17
CA VAL A 160 -3.74 -1.80 -7.88
C VAL A 160 -4.43 -0.46 -8.06
N GLU A 161 -4.06 0.33 -9.07
CA GLU A 161 -4.69 1.62 -9.39
C GLU A 161 -6.19 1.45 -9.70
N ALA A 162 -6.57 0.43 -10.48
CA ALA A 162 -7.97 0.13 -10.76
C ALA A 162 -8.74 -0.26 -9.48
N MET A 163 -8.12 -1.03 -8.59
CA MET A 163 -8.72 -1.40 -7.30
C MET A 163 -8.91 -0.16 -6.41
N GLU A 164 -7.92 0.72 -6.31
CA GLU A 164 -8.02 1.98 -5.56
C GLU A 164 -9.12 2.88 -6.12
N HIS A 165 -9.18 3.02 -7.45
CA HIS A 165 -10.23 3.80 -8.11
C HIS A 165 -11.62 3.23 -7.83
N ASN A 166 -11.80 1.91 -7.94
CA ASN A 166 -13.08 1.24 -7.66
C ASN A 166 -13.48 1.38 -6.18
N MET A 167 -12.52 1.25 -5.26
CA MET A 167 -12.77 1.44 -3.83
C MET A 167 -13.18 2.88 -3.51
N ASN A 168 -12.51 3.87 -4.09
CA ASN A 168 -12.87 5.28 -3.94
C ASN A 168 -14.25 5.59 -4.53
N ALA A 169 -14.60 5.01 -5.67
CA ALA A 169 -15.92 5.14 -6.28
C ALA A 169 -17.02 4.52 -5.41
N ALA A 170 -16.80 3.31 -4.90
CA ALA A 170 -17.73 2.64 -3.99
C ALA A 170 -17.92 3.43 -2.68
N MET A 171 -16.83 3.96 -2.10
CA MET A 171 -16.89 4.81 -0.91
C MET A 171 -17.65 6.12 -1.18
N SER A 172 -17.46 6.73 -2.34
CA SER A 172 -18.17 7.96 -2.72
C SER A 172 -19.67 7.71 -2.91
N GLN A 173 -20.06 6.57 -3.48
CA GLN A 173 -21.46 6.15 -3.57
C GLN A 173 -22.06 5.92 -2.18
N PHE A 174 -21.34 5.24 -1.29
CA PHE A 174 -21.80 5.00 0.07
C PHE A 174 -22.03 6.31 0.84
N SER A 175 -21.09 7.27 0.74
CA SER A 175 -21.23 8.59 1.37
C SER A 175 -22.42 9.37 0.83
N ASN A 176 -22.69 9.30 -0.48
CA ASN A 176 -23.85 9.95 -1.12
C ASN A 176 -25.17 9.32 -0.68
N VAL A 177 -25.23 8.01 -0.49
CA VAL A 177 -26.41 7.32 0.03
C VAL A 177 -26.66 7.68 1.50
N ALA A 178 -25.60 7.68 2.31
CA ALA A 178 -25.68 8.07 3.72
C ALA A 178 -26.14 9.53 3.90
N ALA A 179 -25.68 10.44 3.04
CA ALA A 179 -26.10 11.85 3.07
C ALA A 179 -27.57 12.07 2.63
N LYS A 180 -28.13 11.18 1.81
CA LYS A 180 -29.51 11.26 1.35
C LYS A 180 -30.52 10.60 2.30
N ALA A 181 -30.10 9.68 3.15
CA ALA A 181 -30.95 8.94 4.07
C ALA A 181 -31.76 9.85 5.04
N PRO A 182 -31.16 10.88 5.69
CA PRO A 182 -31.92 11.76 6.59
C PRO A 182 -32.92 12.68 5.86
N ALA A 183 -32.66 13.06 4.60
CA ALA A 183 -33.58 13.86 3.82
C ALA A 183 -34.87 13.09 3.45
N ALA A 184 -34.74 11.80 3.19
CA ALA A 184 -35.91 10.94 2.90
C ALA A 184 -36.76 10.68 4.17
N ALA A 185 -36.14 10.55 5.33
CA ALA A 185 -36.85 10.38 6.60
C ALA A 185 -37.64 11.65 6.98
N ASN A 186 -37.06 12.85 6.78
CA ASN A 186 -37.75 14.11 7.01
C ASN A 186 -38.89 14.36 6.03
N ALA A 187 -38.75 13.97 4.76
CA ALA A 187 -39.81 14.10 3.77
C ALA A 187 -41.01 13.16 4.07
N ALA A 188 -40.74 11.95 4.58
CA ALA A 188 -41.79 11.02 4.98
C ALA A 188 -42.55 11.48 6.20
N SER A 189 -41.89 12.12 7.19
CA SER A 189 -42.57 12.68 8.39
C SER A 189 -43.41 13.92 8.08
N ALA A 190 -42.98 14.74 7.12
CA ALA A 190 -43.74 15.93 6.66
C ALA A 190 -44.97 15.58 5.81
N ALA A 191 -45.02 14.42 5.17
CA ALA A 191 -46.15 13.93 4.40
C ALA A 191 -47.21 13.18 5.27
N ALA A 192 -46.90 12.86 6.51
CA ALA A 192 -47.76 12.17 7.44
C ALA A 192 -48.42 13.09 8.49
N ALA A 193 -48.13 14.40 8.46
CA ALA A 193 -48.72 15.44 9.29
C ALA A 193 -49.70 16.31 8.46
#